data_e890de43136d6ec06cd9626571827292
#
_entry.id   e890de43136d6ec06cd9626571827292
#
_cell.length_a   1.000
_cell.length_b   1.000
_cell.length_c   1.000
_cell.angle_alpha   90.00
_cell.angle_beta   90.00
_cell.angle_gamma   90.00
#
_symmetry.space_group_name_H-M   'P 1'
#
loop_
_entity.id
_entity.type
_entity.pdbx_description
1 polymer ?
#
loop_
_entity_poly.entity_id
_entity_poly.type
_entity_poly.pdbx_seq_one_letter_code
_entity_poly.pdbx_strand_id
1 'polypeptide(L)'
;MRVIPPALQAKLDSGVTTLCRCWIIERSDGLIQGFTDHDEDVALGAVACRAGSGLSGSEATHKLGLAVDSSEISGALADDTLNEADLAAGRYDAAVVELWLTDWTEPDLSVLLAKGTLGEVSREGAAFTAEMRGLSEQLSQDSGRLYTVTCSADLGDARCKFDVTAAGFHSSGVVAALNATSAFTASGLDGFDDGWFTAGKLTFTSGANAGLSVEVKVHRKNSLVIFELWQAMPEPVAAGDNFTVTAGCDKQFQTCHDRFNNIVNFRGFPHIPGNDFIISYPVQGHPGNDGKSRQG
;
A
#
# COMPACT_ATOMS: atom_id res chain seq x y z
N MET A 1 -16.69 10.08 24.55
CA MET A 1 -16.29 9.85 25.96
C MET A 1 -15.92 8.38 26.05
N ARG A 2 -14.70 8.05 26.46
CA ARG A 2 -14.29 6.65 26.63
C ARG A 2 -15.01 6.05 27.84
N VAL A 3 -15.48 4.85 27.71
CA VAL A 3 -16.05 4.08 28.85
C VAL A 3 -14.91 3.24 29.41
N ILE A 4 -14.43 3.61 30.60
CA ILE A 4 -13.42 2.84 31.33
C ILE A 4 -14.16 1.78 32.17
N PRO A 5 -13.77 0.50 32.15
CA PRO A 5 -14.35 -0.50 33.02
C PRO A 5 -14.26 -0.07 34.49
N PRO A 6 -15.33 -0.19 35.29
CA PRO A 6 -15.33 0.29 36.69
C PRO A 6 -14.21 -0.29 37.54
N ALA A 7 -13.84 -1.54 37.32
CA ALA A 7 -12.74 -2.19 38.03
C ALA A 7 -11.38 -1.57 37.69
N LEU A 8 -11.16 -1.22 36.41
CA LEU A 8 -9.96 -0.52 35.97
C LEU A 8 -9.92 0.92 36.54
N GLN A 9 -11.07 1.60 36.56
CA GLN A 9 -11.18 2.93 37.15
C GLN A 9 -10.81 2.90 38.66
N ALA A 10 -11.28 1.90 39.38
CA ALA A 10 -10.95 1.76 40.80
C ALA A 10 -9.44 1.55 41.03
N LYS A 11 -8.77 0.80 40.16
CA LYS A 11 -7.29 0.65 40.21
C LYS A 11 -6.59 1.97 39.91
N LEU A 12 -7.05 2.73 38.92
CA LEU A 12 -6.52 4.07 38.60
C LEU A 12 -6.68 5.02 39.80
N ASP A 13 -7.84 5.01 40.46
CA ASP A 13 -8.14 5.87 41.61
C ASP A 13 -7.32 5.49 42.85
N SER A 14 -6.89 4.25 42.99
CA SER A 14 -6.06 3.78 44.10
C SER A 14 -4.63 4.36 44.08
N GLY A 15 -4.17 4.86 42.95
CA GLY A 15 -2.82 5.39 42.74
C GLY A 15 -1.70 4.32 42.73
N VAL A 16 -2.00 3.07 42.99
CA VAL A 16 -1.09 1.93 42.80
C VAL A 16 -1.54 1.19 41.54
N THR A 17 -0.78 1.31 40.47
CA THR A 17 -1.19 0.77 39.19
C THR A 17 -0.27 -0.34 38.74
N THR A 18 -0.86 -1.44 38.27
CA THR A 18 -0.24 -2.57 37.59
C THR A 18 -0.52 -2.44 36.10
N LEU A 19 -0.38 -1.24 35.54
CA LEU A 19 -0.77 -0.92 34.17
C LEU A 19 0.43 -0.95 33.23
N CYS A 20 0.21 -1.51 32.06
CA CYS A 20 1.13 -1.47 30.94
C CYS A 20 0.40 -1.07 29.66
N ARG A 21 1.15 -0.71 28.64
CA ARG A 21 0.66 -0.44 27.30
C ARG A 21 0.88 -1.67 26.44
N CYS A 22 -0.13 -1.98 25.62
CA CYS A 22 -0.04 -3.01 24.60
C CYS A 22 -0.36 -2.39 23.25
N TRP A 23 0.46 -2.69 22.24
CA TRP A 23 0.22 -2.33 20.84
C TRP A 23 -0.15 -3.59 20.09
N ILE A 24 -1.27 -3.56 19.39
CA ILE A 24 -1.65 -4.61 18.44
C ILE A 24 -1.52 -4.03 17.05
N ILE A 25 -0.73 -4.68 16.21
CA ILE A 25 -0.49 -4.29 14.83
C ILE A 25 -1.06 -5.38 13.93
N GLU A 26 -2.02 -5.01 13.09
CA GLU A 26 -2.58 -5.85 12.03
C GLU A 26 -1.99 -5.42 10.69
N ARG A 27 -1.18 -6.28 10.11
CA ARG A 27 -0.47 -6.03 8.86
C ARG A 27 -1.39 -6.18 7.65
N SER A 28 -0.96 -5.65 6.51
CA SER A 28 -1.68 -5.76 5.23
C SER A 28 -1.89 -7.21 4.74
N ASP A 29 -1.05 -8.15 5.19
CA ASP A 29 -1.17 -9.59 4.90
C ASP A 29 -2.06 -10.35 5.89
N GLY A 30 -2.66 -9.65 6.87
CA GLY A 30 -3.55 -10.21 7.88
C GLY A 30 -2.83 -10.83 9.09
N LEU A 31 -1.50 -10.72 9.18
CA LEU A 31 -0.77 -11.14 10.36
C LEU A 31 -0.99 -10.14 11.50
N ILE A 32 -1.36 -10.64 12.67
CA ILE A 32 -1.56 -9.83 13.88
C ILE A 32 -0.37 -10.06 14.80
N GLN A 33 0.24 -8.97 15.24
CA GLN A 33 1.37 -8.95 16.16
C GLN A 33 1.03 -8.09 17.38
N GLY A 34 1.40 -8.57 18.57
CA GLY A 34 1.23 -7.84 19.83
C GLY A 34 2.57 -7.51 20.48
N PHE A 35 2.68 -6.32 21.04
CA PHE A 35 3.86 -5.81 21.75
C PHE A 35 3.44 -5.13 23.05
N THR A 36 4.32 -5.16 24.04
CA THR A 36 4.07 -4.48 25.33
C THR A 36 5.31 -3.74 25.82
N ASP A 37 5.11 -2.67 26.59
CA ASP A 37 6.16 -1.99 27.35
C ASP A 37 6.45 -2.64 28.70
N HIS A 38 5.76 -3.72 29.03
CA HIS A 38 6.01 -4.55 30.20
C HIS A 38 7.26 -5.44 29.98
N ASP A 39 7.89 -5.85 31.06
CA ASP A 39 9.07 -6.73 31.06
C ASP A 39 8.74 -8.23 30.84
N GLU A 40 7.46 -8.62 30.95
CA GLU A 40 6.95 -9.94 30.66
C GLU A 40 5.83 -9.89 29.60
N ASP A 41 5.63 -11.01 28.89
CA ASP A 41 4.56 -11.14 27.89
C ASP A 41 3.18 -11.01 28.52
N VAL A 42 2.30 -10.22 27.89
CA VAL A 42 0.93 -9.98 28.35
C VAL A 42 -0.06 -10.52 27.33
N ALA A 43 -1.01 -11.34 27.77
CA ALA A 43 -2.07 -11.86 26.90
C ALA A 43 -3.26 -10.90 26.87
N LEU A 44 -3.45 -10.17 25.78
CA LEU A 44 -4.60 -9.29 25.58
C LEU A 44 -5.64 -9.98 24.68
N GLY A 45 -6.66 -10.57 25.30
CA GLY A 45 -7.63 -11.41 24.58
C GLY A 45 -6.95 -12.61 23.90
N ALA A 46 -7.05 -12.68 22.56
CA ALA A 46 -6.44 -13.75 21.77
C ALA A 46 -5.00 -13.43 21.31
N VAL A 47 -4.49 -12.23 21.59
CA VAL A 47 -3.18 -11.76 21.11
C VAL A 47 -2.17 -11.79 22.26
N ALA A 48 -1.06 -12.49 22.06
CA ALA A 48 0.08 -12.41 22.97
C ALA A 48 0.92 -11.17 22.64
N CYS A 49 0.90 -10.20 23.54
CA CYS A 49 1.74 -9.02 23.45
C CYS A 49 3.12 -9.35 24.02
N ARG A 50 4.12 -9.36 23.15
CA ARG A 50 5.49 -9.77 23.50
C ARG A 50 6.25 -8.62 24.18
N ALA A 51 6.95 -8.97 25.23
CA ALA A 51 7.92 -8.12 25.90
C ALA A 51 9.26 -8.07 25.14
N GLY A 52 10.12 -7.16 25.49
CA GLY A 52 11.50 -7.12 24.98
C GLY A 52 11.68 -6.50 23.59
N SER A 53 10.61 -6.12 22.90
CA SER A 53 10.68 -5.45 21.59
C SER A 53 11.23 -4.02 21.65
N GLY A 54 11.48 -3.48 22.85
CA GLY A 54 11.90 -2.09 23.04
C GLY A 54 10.87 -1.06 22.51
N LEU A 55 9.66 -1.51 22.25
CA LEU A 55 8.58 -0.61 21.82
C LEU A 55 8.22 0.36 22.94
N SER A 56 8.33 1.63 22.64
CA SER A 56 7.89 2.70 23.50
C SER A 56 7.06 3.69 22.69
N GLY A 57 6.00 4.19 23.28
CA GLY A 57 5.17 5.22 22.65
C GLY A 57 5.49 6.59 23.24
N SER A 58 5.66 7.59 22.38
CA SER A 58 5.67 8.97 22.82
C SER A 58 4.31 9.38 23.41
N GLU A 59 4.22 10.52 24.07
CA GLU A 59 2.95 11.09 24.50
C GLU A 59 2.04 11.30 23.28
N ALA A 60 0.85 10.68 23.32
CA ALA A 60 -0.18 10.94 22.31
C ALA A 60 -0.73 12.36 22.50
N THR A 61 -0.48 13.24 21.54
CA THR A 61 -1.06 14.58 21.54
C THR A 61 -2.44 14.54 20.89
N HIS A 62 -3.48 14.69 21.70
CA HIS A 62 -4.83 14.90 21.23
C HIS A 62 -5.14 16.39 21.16
N LYS A 63 -5.40 16.91 19.97
CA LYS A 63 -5.84 18.29 19.75
C LYS A 63 -7.34 18.33 19.51
N LEU A 64 -8.01 19.32 20.10
CA LEU A 64 -9.42 19.60 19.81
C LEU A 64 -9.56 20.13 18.38
N GLY A 65 -10.44 19.46 17.59
CA GLY A 65 -10.74 19.83 16.21
C GLY A 65 -10.40 18.73 15.21
N LEU A 66 -10.27 19.09 13.93
CA LEU A 66 -9.88 18.20 12.83
C LEU A 66 -8.34 18.13 12.64
N ALA A 67 -7.57 18.59 13.64
CA ALA A 67 -6.13 18.43 13.60
C ALA A 67 -5.79 16.94 13.69
N VAL A 68 -4.81 16.50 12.90
CA VAL A 68 -4.35 15.10 12.89
C VAL A 68 -3.77 14.79 14.27
N ASP A 69 -4.38 13.82 14.95
CA ASP A 69 -3.80 13.24 16.15
C ASP A 69 -2.72 12.25 15.70
N SER A 70 -1.48 12.60 15.95
CA SER A 70 -0.35 11.72 15.70
C SER A 70 0.33 11.34 17.02
N SER A 71 0.77 10.12 17.11
CA SER A 71 1.68 9.64 18.14
C SER A 71 2.83 8.91 17.49
N GLU A 72 3.97 8.97 18.09
CA GLU A 72 5.17 8.30 17.61
C GLU A 72 5.38 7.00 18.39
N ILE A 73 5.64 5.93 17.66
CA ILE A 73 5.99 4.62 18.20
C ILE A 73 7.43 4.36 17.81
N SER A 74 8.30 4.14 18.77
CA SER A 74 9.69 3.78 18.53
C SER A 74 9.99 2.39 19.08
N GLY A 75 10.87 1.65 18.42
CA GLY A 75 11.24 0.31 18.84
C GLY A 75 12.56 -0.16 18.23
N ALA A 76 12.99 -1.35 18.62
CA ALA A 76 14.18 -1.99 18.09
C ALA A 76 13.85 -2.98 16.97
N LEU A 77 14.60 -2.91 15.84
CA LEU A 77 14.48 -3.81 14.69
C LEU A 77 15.13 -5.19 14.92
N ALA A 78 15.62 -5.45 16.11
CA ALA A 78 16.43 -6.64 16.40
C ALA A 78 15.61 -7.85 16.88
N ASP A 79 14.27 -7.74 16.91
CA ASP A 79 13.41 -8.83 17.30
C ASP A 79 12.95 -9.63 16.07
N ASP A 80 12.85 -10.96 16.21
CA ASP A 80 12.34 -11.88 15.19
C ASP A 80 10.90 -11.53 14.72
N THR A 81 10.22 -10.67 15.45
CA THR A 81 8.83 -10.23 15.17
C THR A 81 8.74 -8.98 14.32
N LEU A 82 9.74 -8.09 14.34
CA LEU A 82 9.83 -6.87 13.54
C LEU A 82 11.13 -6.93 12.73
N ASN A 83 11.07 -7.50 11.54
CA ASN A 83 12.26 -7.62 10.71
C ASN A 83 12.31 -6.58 9.59
N GLU A 84 13.53 -6.26 9.18
CA GLU A 84 13.81 -5.28 8.15
C GLU A 84 13.24 -5.68 6.78
N ALA A 85 13.24 -6.97 6.45
CA ALA A 85 12.76 -7.47 5.17
C ALA A 85 11.24 -7.22 5.01
N ASP A 86 10.47 -7.41 6.10
CA ASP A 86 9.04 -7.16 6.09
C ASP A 86 8.72 -5.66 5.97
N LEU A 87 9.53 -4.79 6.60
CA LEU A 87 9.40 -3.34 6.43
C LEU A 87 9.73 -2.91 5.01
N ALA A 88 10.83 -3.40 4.44
CA ALA A 88 11.23 -3.12 3.07
C ALA A 88 10.23 -3.67 2.04
N ALA A 89 9.56 -4.78 2.36
CA ALA A 89 8.50 -5.37 1.54
C ALA A 89 7.15 -4.63 1.64
N GLY A 90 7.05 -3.55 2.45
CA GLY A 90 5.82 -2.78 2.61
C GLY A 90 4.70 -3.53 3.34
N ARG A 91 5.01 -4.61 4.08
CA ARG A 91 3.99 -5.40 4.79
C ARG A 91 3.32 -4.64 5.93
N TYR A 92 4.00 -3.59 6.42
CA TYR A 92 3.48 -2.69 7.44
C TYR A 92 2.81 -1.43 6.87
N ASP A 93 2.79 -1.26 5.54
CA ASP A 93 2.16 -0.10 4.91
C ASP A 93 0.66 -0.05 5.24
N ALA A 94 0.23 1.06 5.81
CA ALA A 94 -1.13 1.27 6.30
C ALA A 94 -1.62 0.21 7.30
N ALA A 95 -0.72 -0.52 7.98
CA ALA A 95 -1.09 -1.48 9.02
C ALA A 95 -1.95 -0.80 10.09
N VAL A 96 -2.97 -1.49 10.55
CA VAL A 96 -3.83 -0.98 11.62
C VAL A 96 -3.13 -1.16 12.95
N VAL A 97 -3.07 -0.09 13.75
CA VAL A 97 -2.45 -0.09 15.07
C VAL A 97 -3.48 0.26 16.11
N GLU A 98 -3.57 -0.58 17.13
CA GLU A 98 -4.38 -0.34 18.32
C GLU A 98 -3.48 -0.22 19.55
N LEU A 99 -3.61 0.88 20.29
CA LEU A 99 -2.94 1.10 21.56
C LEU A 99 -3.91 0.85 22.69
N TRP A 100 -3.58 -0.08 23.54
CA TRP A 100 -4.36 -0.48 24.70
C TRP A 100 -3.63 -0.15 26.00
N LEU A 101 -4.36 0.25 27.01
CA LEU A 101 -3.93 0.27 28.40
C LEU A 101 -4.56 -0.94 29.08
N THR A 102 -3.74 -1.79 29.67
CA THR A 102 -4.21 -3.02 30.32
C THR A 102 -3.53 -3.21 31.66
N ASP A 103 -4.20 -3.94 32.53
CA ASP A 103 -3.60 -4.40 33.78
C ASP A 103 -2.87 -5.72 33.49
N TRP A 104 -1.53 -5.75 33.66
CA TRP A 104 -0.74 -6.94 33.37
C TRP A 104 -1.03 -8.11 34.32
N THR A 105 -1.63 -7.86 35.53
CA THR A 105 -2.08 -8.90 36.44
C THR A 105 -3.46 -9.46 36.12
N GLU A 106 -4.31 -8.67 35.47
CA GLU A 106 -5.67 -9.02 35.03
C GLU A 106 -5.92 -8.47 33.62
N PRO A 107 -5.39 -9.07 32.55
CA PRO A 107 -5.41 -8.49 31.21
C PRO A 107 -6.79 -8.24 30.60
N ASP A 108 -7.84 -8.88 31.15
CA ASP A 108 -9.23 -8.62 30.79
C ASP A 108 -9.67 -7.17 31.17
N LEU A 109 -8.97 -6.55 32.14
CA LEU A 109 -9.17 -5.16 32.50
C LEU A 109 -8.33 -4.27 31.58
N SER A 110 -8.87 -3.99 30.41
CA SER A 110 -8.21 -3.21 29.38
C SER A 110 -9.10 -2.11 28.83
N VAL A 111 -8.49 -1.06 28.27
CA VAL A 111 -9.18 0.03 27.59
C VAL A 111 -8.39 0.46 26.36
N LEU A 112 -9.08 0.61 25.22
CA LEU A 112 -8.49 1.10 23.98
C LEU A 112 -8.18 2.60 24.12
N LEU A 113 -6.91 2.97 24.04
CA LEU A 113 -6.45 4.36 24.11
C LEU A 113 -6.47 5.06 22.77
N ALA A 114 -5.99 4.38 21.72
CA ALA A 114 -5.94 4.93 20.38
C ALA A 114 -6.07 3.84 19.34
N LYS A 115 -6.61 4.18 18.18
CA LYS A 115 -6.63 3.36 16.99
C LYS A 115 -6.29 4.22 15.79
N GLY A 116 -5.43 3.70 14.94
CA GLY A 116 -4.97 4.41 13.75
C GLY A 116 -4.31 3.49 12.77
N THR A 117 -3.59 4.07 11.84
CA THR A 117 -2.76 3.35 10.86
C THR A 117 -1.30 3.73 11.04
N LEU A 118 -0.42 2.80 10.70
CA LEU A 118 1.00 3.07 10.63
C LEU A 118 1.26 4.02 9.44
N GLY A 119 1.92 5.14 9.72
CA GLY A 119 2.35 6.11 8.73
C GLY A 119 3.77 5.88 8.28
N GLU A 120 4.55 6.96 8.20
CA GLU A 120 5.95 6.87 7.81
C GLU A 120 6.76 6.09 8.85
N VAL A 121 7.56 5.14 8.37
CA VAL A 121 8.51 4.39 9.17
C VAL A 121 9.91 4.86 8.81
N SER A 122 10.59 5.49 9.76
CA SER A 122 11.99 5.89 9.63
C SER A 122 12.91 4.96 10.42
N ARG A 123 14.13 4.78 9.94
CA ARG A 123 15.11 3.89 10.53
C ARG A 123 16.38 4.64 10.88
N GLU A 124 16.88 4.41 12.09
CA GLU A 124 18.20 4.85 12.55
C GLU A 124 18.97 3.65 13.13
N GLY A 125 19.86 3.06 12.34
CA GLY A 125 20.61 1.87 12.75
C GLY A 125 19.74 0.66 13.03
N ALA A 126 19.74 0.18 14.27
CA ALA A 126 18.91 -0.94 14.72
C ALA A 126 17.57 -0.49 15.34
N ALA A 127 17.30 0.80 15.41
CA ALA A 127 16.05 1.34 15.90
C ALA A 127 15.15 1.77 14.73
N PHE A 128 13.85 1.68 14.93
CA PHE A 128 12.87 2.28 14.03
C PHE A 128 11.98 3.24 14.79
N THR A 129 11.46 4.22 14.05
CA THR A 129 10.44 5.13 14.52
C THR A 129 9.30 5.11 13.52
N ALA A 130 8.10 4.88 13.99
CA ALA A 130 6.91 4.84 13.15
C ALA A 130 5.89 5.86 13.66
N GLU A 131 5.31 6.62 12.74
CA GLU A 131 4.22 7.53 13.05
C GLU A 131 2.91 6.74 13.09
N MET A 132 2.17 6.86 14.18
CA MET A 132 0.79 6.36 14.25
C MET A 132 -0.16 7.51 13.91
N ARG A 133 -0.90 7.36 12.82
CA ARG A 133 -1.86 8.35 12.32
C ARG A 133 -3.27 7.98 12.75
N GLY A 134 -3.92 8.90 13.42
CA GLY A 134 -5.30 8.73 13.87
C GLY A 134 -6.30 8.77 12.72
N LEU A 135 -7.54 8.38 12.99
CA LEU A 135 -8.63 8.41 12.00
C LEU A 135 -8.94 9.82 11.46
N SER A 136 -8.57 10.86 12.19
CA SER A 136 -8.71 12.26 11.76
C SER A 136 -7.89 12.59 10.51
N GLU A 137 -6.77 11.91 10.27
CA GLU A 137 -6.00 12.09 9.04
C GLU A 137 -6.77 11.68 7.80
N GLN A 138 -7.49 10.56 7.85
CA GLN A 138 -8.32 10.12 6.73
C GLN A 138 -9.41 11.15 6.38
N LEU A 139 -9.91 11.89 7.39
CA LEU A 139 -10.88 12.96 7.20
C LEU A 139 -10.27 14.25 6.68
N SER A 140 -8.97 14.48 6.91
CA SER A 140 -8.25 15.66 6.42
C SER A 140 -7.66 15.50 5.04
N GLN A 141 -7.67 14.29 4.48
CA GLN A 141 -7.21 14.05 3.11
C GLN A 141 -8.21 14.60 2.10
N ASP A 142 -7.69 15.32 1.11
CA ASP A 142 -8.52 15.82 0.00
C ASP A 142 -9.13 14.64 -0.75
N SER A 143 -10.45 14.50 -0.66
CA SER A 143 -11.18 13.48 -1.40
C SER A 143 -11.79 14.10 -2.65
N GLY A 144 -11.52 13.50 -3.80
CA GLY A 144 -12.07 14.00 -5.06
C GLY A 144 -11.51 13.25 -6.27
N ARG A 145 -12.04 13.60 -7.43
CA ARG A 145 -11.56 13.05 -8.71
C ARG A 145 -11.03 14.17 -9.57
N LEU A 146 -9.81 14.01 -10.03
CA LEU A 146 -9.27 14.90 -11.05
C LEU A 146 -9.84 14.54 -12.42
N TYR A 147 -10.23 15.54 -13.19
CA TYR A 147 -10.61 15.39 -14.59
C TYR A 147 -9.33 15.35 -15.42
N THR A 148 -8.85 14.14 -15.71
CA THR A 148 -7.66 13.91 -16.53
C THR A 148 -8.03 13.18 -17.82
N VAL A 149 -7.20 13.31 -18.83
CA VAL A 149 -7.36 12.58 -20.10
C VAL A 149 -7.24 11.06 -19.86
N THR A 150 -6.36 10.68 -18.95
CA THR A 150 -6.08 9.29 -18.61
C THR A 150 -7.12 8.70 -17.67
N CYS A 151 -7.31 7.38 -17.74
CA CYS A 151 -8.18 6.63 -16.85
C CYS A 151 -7.68 6.66 -15.40
N SER A 152 -8.57 6.95 -14.45
CA SER A 152 -8.27 6.97 -13.02
C SER A 152 -8.55 5.63 -12.31
N ALA A 153 -8.99 4.61 -13.05
CA ALA A 153 -9.24 3.25 -12.52
C ALA A 153 -8.01 2.37 -12.72
N ASP A 154 -7.80 1.40 -11.83
CA ASP A 154 -6.80 0.36 -12.04
C ASP A 154 -7.39 -0.79 -12.85
N LEU A 155 -6.54 -1.47 -13.64
CA LEU A 155 -7.01 -2.56 -14.47
C LEU A 155 -7.57 -3.68 -13.58
N GLY A 156 -8.84 -4.01 -13.79
CA GLY A 156 -9.54 -5.04 -13.02
C GLY A 156 -10.13 -4.58 -11.69
N ASP A 157 -10.01 -3.31 -11.30
CA ASP A 157 -10.67 -2.79 -10.10
C ASP A 157 -12.20 -2.73 -10.25
N ALA A 158 -12.90 -2.42 -9.15
CA ALA A 158 -14.37 -2.32 -9.12
C ALA A 158 -14.94 -1.26 -10.09
N ARG A 159 -14.13 -0.31 -10.54
CA ARG A 159 -14.51 0.73 -11.50
C ARG A 159 -14.21 0.32 -12.94
N CYS A 160 -13.07 -0.33 -13.19
CA CYS A 160 -12.66 -0.85 -14.48
C CYS A 160 -13.49 -2.08 -14.88
N LYS A 161 -13.74 -2.99 -13.95
CA LYS A 161 -14.53 -4.22 -14.13
C LYS A 161 -14.01 -5.16 -15.23
N PHE A 162 -12.80 -4.97 -15.72
CA PHE A 162 -12.19 -5.86 -16.67
C PHE A 162 -11.73 -7.14 -15.96
N ASP A 163 -12.03 -8.30 -16.54
CA ASP A 163 -11.56 -9.58 -16.01
C ASP A 163 -10.10 -9.80 -16.41
N VAL A 164 -9.19 -9.48 -15.49
CA VAL A 164 -7.74 -9.67 -15.70
C VAL A 164 -7.32 -11.14 -15.71
N THR A 165 -8.19 -12.06 -15.29
CA THR A 165 -7.92 -13.50 -15.30
C THR A 165 -8.31 -14.18 -16.62
N ALA A 166 -8.96 -13.44 -17.52
CA ALA A 166 -9.34 -13.92 -18.83
C ALA A 166 -8.12 -14.37 -19.64
N ALA A 167 -8.32 -15.39 -20.45
CA ALA A 167 -7.27 -15.96 -21.31
C ALA A 167 -6.65 -14.88 -22.21
N GLY A 168 -5.31 -14.84 -22.27
CA GLY A 168 -4.55 -13.86 -23.03
C GLY A 168 -4.23 -12.56 -22.29
N PHE A 169 -4.85 -12.30 -21.13
CA PHE A 169 -4.58 -11.10 -20.34
C PHE A 169 -3.78 -11.37 -19.07
N HIS A 170 -3.55 -12.62 -18.78
CA HIS A 170 -2.69 -13.04 -17.67
C HIS A 170 -1.89 -14.27 -18.10
N SER A 171 -0.69 -14.42 -17.56
CA SER A 171 0.16 -15.59 -17.82
C SER A 171 1.11 -15.83 -16.67
N SER A 172 1.72 -17.01 -16.67
CA SER A 172 2.79 -17.40 -15.77
C SER A 172 4.11 -17.46 -16.51
N GLY A 173 5.19 -17.07 -15.84
CA GLY A 173 6.54 -17.16 -16.38
C GLY A 173 7.54 -17.61 -15.31
N VAL A 174 8.74 -17.89 -15.76
CA VAL A 174 9.86 -18.28 -14.91
C VAL A 174 11.03 -17.34 -15.21
N VAL A 175 11.71 -16.85 -14.19
CA VAL A 175 12.94 -16.07 -14.32
C VAL A 175 14.03 -16.97 -14.89
N ALA A 176 14.52 -16.64 -16.08
CA ALA A 176 15.57 -17.42 -16.76
C ALA A 176 16.97 -16.94 -16.36
N ALA A 177 17.21 -15.64 -16.36
CA ALA A 177 18.49 -15.03 -15.97
C ALA A 177 18.28 -13.60 -15.50
N LEU A 178 19.15 -13.13 -14.60
CA LEU A 178 19.18 -11.76 -14.13
C LEU A 178 20.04 -10.90 -15.04
N ASN A 179 19.55 -9.71 -15.39
CA ASN A 179 20.28 -8.70 -16.15
C ASN A 179 20.71 -7.53 -15.28
N ALA A 180 19.89 -7.22 -14.27
CA ALA A 180 20.15 -6.17 -13.26
C ALA A 180 19.28 -6.45 -12.02
N THR A 181 19.39 -5.62 -10.98
CA THR A 181 18.59 -5.74 -9.74
C THR A 181 17.08 -5.62 -9.97
N SER A 182 16.65 -4.88 -11.01
CA SER A 182 15.25 -4.68 -11.40
C SER A 182 14.94 -5.20 -12.80
N ALA A 183 15.86 -5.97 -13.43
CA ALA A 183 15.64 -6.47 -14.79
C ALA A 183 16.10 -7.92 -14.94
N PHE A 184 15.28 -8.72 -15.63
CA PHE A 184 15.57 -10.12 -15.86
C PHE A 184 14.99 -10.61 -17.20
N THR A 185 15.52 -11.73 -17.68
CA THR A 185 14.91 -12.46 -18.78
C THR A 185 13.95 -13.52 -18.25
N ALA A 186 12.85 -13.74 -18.95
CA ALA A 186 11.83 -14.71 -18.58
C ALA A 186 11.62 -15.73 -19.68
N SER A 187 11.12 -16.89 -19.30
CA SER A 187 10.65 -17.96 -20.19
C SER A 187 9.16 -18.23 -19.98
N GLY A 188 8.51 -18.87 -20.97
CA GLY A 188 7.10 -19.24 -20.91
C GLY A 188 6.14 -18.16 -21.42
N LEU A 189 6.65 -17.05 -21.95
CA LEU A 189 5.84 -15.89 -22.39
C LEU A 189 6.02 -15.57 -23.90
N ASP A 190 6.55 -16.51 -24.67
CA ASP A 190 6.86 -16.34 -26.10
C ASP A 190 5.62 -16.12 -26.97
N GLY A 191 4.43 -16.45 -26.48
CA GLY A 191 3.16 -16.26 -27.19
C GLY A 191 2.62 -14.84 -27.20
N PHE A 192 3.21 -13.92 -26.43
CA PHE A 192 2.72 -12.55 -26.28
C PHE A 192 3.50 -11.56 -27.13
N ASP A 193 2.85 -10.48 -27.54
CA ASP A 193 3.46 -9.43 -28.36
C ASP A 193 4.41 -8.55 -27.52
N ASP A 194 5.32 -7.87 -28.22
CA ASP A 194 6.19 -6.87 -27.60
C ASP A 194 5.38 -5.79 -26.89
N GLY A 195 5.79 -5.42 -25.65
CA GLY A 195 5.11 -4.43 -24.84
C GLY A 195 3.79 -4.89 -24.21
N TRP A 196 3.35 -6.15 -24.39
CA TRP A 196 2.04 -6.63 -23.90
C TRP A 196 1.86 -6.44 -22.37
N PHE A 197 2.92 -6.69 -21.61
CA PHE A 197 2.90 -6.60 -20.14
C PHE A 197 3.47 -5.27 -19.61
N THR A 198 3.87 -4.32 -20.44
CA THR A 198 4.32 -2.99 -20.02
C THR A 198 3.19 -2.26 -19.29
N ALA A 199 3.45 -1.69 -18.11
CA ALA A 199 2.46 -1.15 -17.17
C ALA A 199 1.45 -2.21 -16.66
N GLY A 200 1.86 -3.47 -16.62
CA GLY A 200 1.14 -4.57 -16.01
C GLY A 200 1.65 -4.87 -14.60
N LYS A 201 0.92 -5.71 -13.87
CA LYS A 201 1.29 -6.15 -12.52
C LYS A 201 1.95 -7.52 -12.60
N LEU A 202 3.14 -7.65 -12.04
CA LEU A 202 3.87 -8.90 -11.88
C LEU A 202 3.82 -9.30 -10.40
N THR A 203 3.51 -10.57 -10.14
CA THR A 203 3.45 -11.13 -8.78
C THR A 203 4.32 -12.37 -8.73
N PHE A 204 5.31 -12.41 -7.86
CA PHE A 204 6.12 -13.60 -7.64
C PHE A 204 5.32 -14.67 -6.90
N THR A 205 5.35 -15.90 -7.38
CA THR A 205 4.64 -17.03 -6.78
C THR A 205 5.57 -18.02 -6.08
N SER A 206 6.89 -17.87 -6.28
CA SER A 206 7.93 -18.64 -5.59
C SER A 206 9.17 -17.79 -5.33
N GLY A 207 10.15 -18.37 -4.62
CA GLY A 207 11.36 -17.67 -4.22
C GLY A 207 11.19 -16.77 -3.00
N ALA A 208 12.21 -15.98 -2.68
CA ALA A 208 12.22 -15.11 -1.51
C ALA A 208 11.16 -13.99 -1.57
N ASN A 209 10.76 -13.59 -2.78
CA ASN A 209 9.74 -12.56 -3.01
C ASN A 209 8.32 -13.13 -3.21
N ALA A 210 8.06 -14.39 -2.85
CA ALA A 210 6.75 -15.03 -3.04
C ALA A 210 5.62 -14.21 -2.37
N GLY A 211 4.53 -13.95 -3.12
CA GLY A 211 3.40 -13.13 -2.70
C GLY A 211 3.56 -11.62 -2.94
N LEU A 212 4.78 -11.14 -3.20
CA LEU A 212 5.01 -9.74 -3.50
C LEU A 212 4.71 -9.41 -4.95
N SER A 213 4.19 -8.20 -5.16
CA SER A 213 3.81 -7.71 -6.48
C SER A 213 4.56 -6.42 -6.80
N VAL A 214 4.85 -6.23 -8.08
CA VAL A 214 5.52 -5.03 -8.60
C VAL A 214 4.97 -4.68 -9.97
N GLU A 215 5.01 -3.42 -10.33
CA GLU A 215 4.60 -2.95 -11.65
C GLU A 215 5.73 -3.13 -12.66
N VAL A 216 5.36 -3.60 -13.86
CA VAL A 216 6.28 -3.80 -14.99
C VAL A 216 6.51 -2.46 -15.69
N LYS A 217 7.73 -1.95 -15.65
CA LYS A 217 8.13 -0.74 -16.36
C LYS A 217 8.22 -0.97 -17.86
N VAL A 218 8.89 -2.06 -18.25
CA VAL A 218 9.09 -2.43 -19.65
C VAL A 218 8.99 -3.94 -19.81
N HIS A 219 8.23 -4.36 -20.79
CA HIS A 219 8.24 -5.71 -21.33
C HIS A 219 8.74 -5.64 -22.78
N ARG A 220 9.80 -6.35 -23.09
CA ARG A 220 10.33 -6.45 -24.46
C ARG A 220 10.42 -7.89 -24.89
N LYS A 221 10.03 -8.11 -26.14
CA LYS A 221 10.16 -9.40 -26.79
C LYS A 221 10.97 -9.25 -28.08
N ASN A 222 12.20 -9.71 -28.04
CA ASN A 222 13.06 -9.89 -29.19
C ASN A 222 13.38 -11.41 -29.34
N SER A 223 14.65 -11.77 -29.33
CA SER A 223 15.08 -13.17 -29.20
C SER A 223 14.84 -13.75 -27.80
N LEU A 224 14.71 -12.91 -26.81
CA LEU A 224 14.44 -13.20 -25.41
C LEU A 224 13.31 -12.29 -24.92
N VAL A 225 12.55 -12.78 -23.93
CA VAL A 225 11.57 -11.98 -23.22
C VAL A 225 12.26 -11.32 -22.05
N ILE A 226 12.22 -9.99 -22.01
CA ILE A 226 12.90 -9.16 -20.99
C ILE A 226 11.86 -8.37 -20.23
N PHE A 227 11.97 -8.41 -18.91
CA PHE A 227 11.22 -7.55 -17.99
C PHE A 227 12.14 -6.56 -17.30
N GLU A 228 11.73 -5.30 -17.22
CA GLU A 228 12.28 -4.28 -16.36
C GLU A 228 11.16 -3.84 -15.42
N LEU A 229 11.43 -3.88 -14.12
CA LEU A 229 10.49 -3.51 -13.06
C LEU A 229 10.67 -2.02 -12.70
N TRP A 230 9.62 -1.37 -12.21
CA TRP A 230 9.73 0.02 -11.75
C TRP A 230 10.66 0.18 -10.55
N GLN A 231 10.70 -0.82 -9.69
CA GLN A 231 11.59 -0.87 -8.53
C GLN A 231 12.18 -2.26 -8.35
N ALA A 232 13.34 -2.33 -7.72
CA ALA A 232 13.91 -3.61 -7.32
C ALA A 232 13.03 -4.30 -6.28
N MET A 233 13.01 -5.63 -6.31
CA MET A 233 12.34 -6.38 -5.25
C MET A 233 13.13 -6.27 -3.93
N PRO A 234 12.45 -6.37 -2.77
CA PRO A 234 13.10 -6.31 -1.46
C PRO A 234 14.17 -7.38 -1.29
N GLU A 235 13.88 -8.59 -1.77
CA GLU A 235 14.82 -9.71 -1.77
C GLU A 235 15.39 -9.94 -3.17
N PRO A 236 16.63 -10.47 -3.28
CA PRO A 236 17.20 -10.79 -4.59
C PRO A 236 16.33 -11.78 -5.37
N VAL A 237 15.98 -11.41 -6.59
CA VAL A 237 15.33 -12.32 -7.53
C VAL A 237 16.34 -13.37 -7.99
N ALA A 238 15.92 -14.63 -8.10
CA ALA A 238 16.78 -15.73 -8.53
C ALA A 238 16.27 -16.38 -9.81
N ALA A 239 17.19 -16.94 -10.59
CA ALA A 239 16.81 -17.80 -11.74
C ALA A 239 16.05 -19.03 -11.23
N GLY A 240 14.90 -19.33 -11.86
CA GLY A 240 13.98 -20.37 -11.42
C GLY A 240 12.78 -19.86 -10.63
N ASP A 241 12.79 -18.59 -10.17
CA ASP A 241 11.62 -18.01 -9.52
C ASP A 241 10.44 -17.94 -10.47
N ASN A 242 9.28 -18.39 -9.98
CA ASN A 242 8.04 -18.33 -10.75
C ASN A 242 7.29 -17.05 -10.45
N PHE A 243 6.61 -16.52 -11.44
CA PHE A 243 5.77 -15.35 -11.31
C PHE A 243 4.53 -15.45 -12.19
N THR A 244 3.52 -14.67 -11.87
CA THR A 244 2.38 -14.37 -12.73
C THR A 244 2.44 -12.93 -13.17
N VAL A 245 1.95 -12.62 -14.35
CA VAL A 245 1.91 -11.26 -14.87
C VAL A 245 0.59 -11.01 -15.61
N THR A 246 0.04 -9.81 -15.42
CA THR A 246 -1.17 -9.34 -16.09
C THR A 246 -0.82 -8.40 -17.24
N ALA A 247 -1.67 -8.36 -18.27
CA ALA A 247 -1.54 -7.42 -19.37
C ALA A 247 -1.45 -5.98 -18.87
N GLY A 248 -0.63 -5.18 -19.53
CA GLY A 248 -0.40 -3.81 -19.15
C GLY A 248 -1.48 -2.85 -19.63
N CYS A 249 -1.83 -1.89 -18.78
CA CYS A 249 -2.76 -0.80 -19.09
C CYS A 249 -2.08 0.56 -18.89
N ASP A 250 -1.86 1.28 -19.99
CA ASP A 250 -1.25 2.61 -20.00
C ASP A 250 -2.25 3.73 -19.65
N LYS A 251 -3.46 3.37 -19.22
CA LYS A 251 -4.54 4.30 -18.85
C LYS A 251 -5.05 5.17 -20.01
N GLN A 252 -4.64 4.89 -21.26
CA GLN A 252 -5.09 5.62 -22.43
C GLN A 252 -6.43 5.08 -22.95
N PHE A 253 -7.24 5.99 -23.51
CA PHE A 253 -8.53 5.64 -24.08
C PHE A 253 -8.41 4.63 -25.23
N GLN A 254 -7.42 4.83 -26.10
CA GLN A 254 -7.20 3.97 -27.27
C GLN A 254 -6.84 2.53 -26.85
N THR A 255 -5.95 2.39 -25.86
CA THR A 255 -5.58 1.09 -25.33
C THR A 255 -6.78 0.39 -24.65
N CYS A 256 -7.61 1.15 -23.94
CA CYS A 256 -8.83 0.63 -23.33
C CYS A 256 -9.84 0.13 -24.39
N HIS A 257 -9.93 0.84 -25.53
CA HIS A 257 -10.76 0.43 -26.68
C HIS A 257 -10.19 -0.81 -27.37
N ASP A 258 -8.95 -0.73 -27.86
CA ASP A 258 -8.42 -1.71 -28.81
C ASP A 258 -7.97 -3.01 -28.15
N ARG A 259 -7.36 -2.92 -26.95
CA ARG A 259 -6.82 -4.08 -26.23
C ARG A 259 -7.86 -4.73 -25.34
N PHE A 260 -8.62 -3.91 -24.59
CA PHE A 260 -9.51 -4.42 -23.55
C PHE A 260 -10.99 -4.40 -23.93
N ASN A 261 -11.37 -3.71 -25.02
CA ASN A 261 -12.77 -3.51 -25.43
C ASN A 261 -13.66 -3.08 -24.24
N ASN A 262 -13.17 -2.16 -23.39
CA ASN A 262 -13.77 -1.83 -22.10
C ASN A 262 -14.06 -0.32 -21.95
N ILE A 263 -14.31 0.39 -23.04
CA ILE A 263 -14.55 1.84 -23.06
C ILE A 263 -15.73 2.29 -22.19
N VAL A 264 -16.72 1.44 -21.99
CA VAL A 264 -17.88 1.73 -21.13
C VAL A 264 -17.48 1.97 -19.68
N ASN A 265 -16.40 1.35 -19.25
CA ASN A 265 -15.85 1.50 -17.91
C ASN A 265 -14.62 2.44 -17.86
N PHE A 266 -14.27 3.09 -18.96
CA PHE A 266 -13.20 4.06 -18.98
C PHE A 266 -13.53 5.24 -18.05
N ARG A 267 -12.58 5.62 -17.18
CA ARG A 267 -12.76 6.62 -16.12
C ARG A 267 -11.89 7.85 -16.31
N GLY A 268 -11.50 8.15 -17.54
CA GLY A 268 -10.84 9.37 -17.96
C GLY A 268 -11.74 10.22 -18.82
N PHE A 269 -11.24 11.38 -19.24
CA PHE A 269 -11.93 12.37 -20.06
C PHE A 269 -11.09 12.63 -21.32
N PRO A 270 -11.08 11.72 -22.32
CA PRO A 270 -10.15 11.78 -23.46
C PRO A 270 -10.32 13.00 -24.33
N HIS A 271 -11.48 13.68 -24.24
CA HIS A 271 -11.80 14.86 -25.03
C HIS A 271 -11.71 16.18 -24.23
N ILE A 272 -11.09 16.15 -23.04
CA ILE A 272 -10.89 17.38 -22.27
C ILE A 272 -9.92 18.31 -23.02
N PRO A 273 -10.25 19.59 -23.19
CA PRO A 273 -9.36 20.55 -23.85
C PRO A 273 -8.04 20.69 -23.08
N GLY A 274 -6.93 20.72 -23.81
CA GLY A 274 -5.61 21.01 -23.21
C GLY A 274 -5.49 22.45 -22.73
N ASN A 275 -4.45 22.73 -21.94
CA ASN A 275 -4.19 24.09 -21.42
C ASN A 275 -4.09 25.13 -22.51
N ASP A 276 -3.48 24.82 -23.65
CA ASP A 276 -3.36 25.75 -24.79
C ASP A 276 -4.72 26.16 -25.33
N PHE A 277 -5.70 25.28 -25.28
CA PHE A 277 -7.06 25.60 -25.68
C PHE A 277 -7.77 26.48 -24.64
N ILE A 278 -7.60 26.19 -23.35
CA ILE A 278 -8.26 26.92 -22.26
C ILE A 278 -7.78 28.36 -22.18
N ILE A 279 -6.48 28.61 -22.41
CA ILE A 279 -5.89 29.95 -22.38
C ILE A 279 -6.03 30.72 -23.73
N SER A 280 -6.45 30.02 -24.79
CA SER A 280 -6.68 30.65 -26.08
C SER A 280 -7.95 31.48 -26.08
N TYR A 281 -7.91 32.70 -26.61
CA TYR A 281 -9.09 33.52 -26.84
C TYR A 281 -9.35 33.67 -28.35
N PRO A 282 -10.62 33.82 -28.75
CA PRO A 282 -10.93 34.00 -30.17
C PRO A 282 -10.32 35.29 -30.74
N VAL A 283 -9.52 35.15 -31.78
CA VAL A 283 -8.98 36.29 -32.53
C VAL A 283 -9.92 36.58 -33.73
N GLN A 284 -10.34 37.82 -33.88
CA GLN A 284 -11.21 38.21 -34.96
C GLN A 284 -10.57 37.89 -36.33
N GLY A 285 -11.33 37.22 -37.22
CA GLY A 285 -10.84 36.83 -38.55
C GLY A 285 -10.04 35.52 -38.58
N HIS A 286 -9.86 34.83 -37.46
CA HIS A 286 -9.20 33.53 -37.48
C HIS A 286 -10.06 32.48 -38.18
N PRO A 287 -9.54 31.70 -39.16
CA PRO A 287 -10.32 30.72 -39.94
C PRO A 287 -11.00 29.62 -39.09
N GLY A 288 -10.48 29.33 -37.91
CA GLY A 288 -11.02 28.37 -36.99
C GLY A 288 -12.23 28.86 -36.20
N ASN A 289 -12.68 30.12 -36.36
CA ASN A 289 -13.87 30.66 -35.69
C ASN A 289 -15.10 30.49 -36.59
N ASP A 290 -15.31 29.29 -37.13
CA ASP A 290 -16.39 28.92 -38.04
C ASP A 290 -17.67 28.38 -37.34
N GLY A 291 -17.70 28.40 -36.03
CA GLY A 291 -18.83 27.89 -35.23
C GLY A 291 -18.90 26.37 -35.12
N LYS A 292 -17.97 25.63 -35.68
CA LYS A 292 -17.89 24.18 -35.55
C LYS A 292 -17.19 23.76 -34.26
N SER A 293 -17.42 22.51 -33.86
CA SER A 293 -16.66 21.91 -32.76
C SER A 293 -15.16 21.90 -33.11
N ARG A 294 -14.33 22.36 -32.14
CA ARG A 294 -12.87 22.28 -32.26
C ARG A 294 -12.32 20.98 -31.71
N GLN A 295 -13.19 20.10 -31.22
CA GLN A 295 -12.86 18.75 -30.79
C GLN A 295 -13.19 17.83 -31.96
N GLY A 296 -12.16 17.37 -32.64
CA GLY A 296 -12.27 16.35 -33.69
C GLY A 296 -12.35 14.95 -33.11
#